data_f6eb56cc0338e534fa58717924e15fbf
#
_entry.id   f6eb56cc0338e534fa58717924e15fbf
#
_cell.length_a   1.000
_cell.length_b   1.000
_cell.length_c   1.000
_cell.angle_alpha   90.00
_cell.angle_beta   90.00
_cell.angle_gamma   90.00
#
_symmetry.space_group_name_H-M   'P 1'
#
loop_
_entity.id
_entity.type
_entity.pdbx_description
1 polymer ?
#
loop_
_entity_poly.entity_id
_entity_poly.type
_entity_poly.pdbx_seq_one_letter_code
_entity_poly.pdbx_strand_id
1 'polypeptide(L)'
;MKRLRYIMLLASLMSLSLQTIYAQRITRSFRNTSMSEALTILAKSTKDYRINFIYDELEDFTVTTSIVKRTAPDAIRQIMGFYPMKMTIDGENIFVECTQKSATKMIGRVVDSKNRPVDFANVALLNVSDSSLINGGVTNENGQFVIPCEATKAIVRVSCVGYHTTSNVYATGKIGAITLNDATINLKNVVVKGHRKIYKSDGTKLIVDVQKSILSDFGTADDIVALLPTVSGGDGSYTVFGRGNAEVYLDNRKVRDKSELSRLSSKDISTVEVINNPGVEYDADTHAIIKINLRHKVDRGLGIRASVFDSQGRKNSDSEQLQLTYNAKKINGFLSLSNSSSRYKTDQTNKEQTLTDNSEWNMESYMPKWDSYYYNQTINGGISAELAKNHTIGANLSYSP
;
A
#
# COMPACT_ATOMS: atom_id res chain seq x y z
N MET A 1 17.63 -2.69 62.16
CA MET A 1 16.88 -1.43 61.91
C MET A 1 17.38 -0.63 60.69
N LYS A 2 18.67 -0.47 60.45
CA LYS A 2 19.20 0.28 59.27
C LYS A 2 18.83 -0.37 57.92
N ARG A 3 18.90 -1.69 57.75
CA ARG A 3 18.53 -2.41 56.53
C ARG A 3 17.07 -2.28 56.18
N LEU A 4 16.18 -2.28 57.13
CA LEU A 4 14.74 -2.12 56.94
C LEU A 4 14.38 -0.71 56.42
N ARG A 5 15.08 0.32 56.89
CA ARG A 5 14.94 1.72 56.40
C ARG A 5 15.39 1.86 54.93
N TYR A 6 16.48 1.18 54.50
CA TYR A 6 16.92 1.18 53.12
C TYR A 6 15.92 0.46 52.20
N ILE A 7 15.31 -0.65 52.65
CA ILE A 7 14.29 -1.38 51.87
C ILE A 7 13.03 -0.52 51.72
N MET A 8 12.59 0.16 52.79
CA MET A 8 11.45 1.09 52.71
C MET A 8 11.75 2.31 51.82
N LEU A 9 12.97 2.83 51.87
CA LEU A 9 13.38 3.94 50.98
C LEU A 9 13.42 3.50 49.53
N LEU A 10 13.93 2.31 49.24
CA LEU A 10 13.94 1.73 47.87
C LEU A 10 12.52 1.46 47.39
N ALA A 11 11.64 0.92 48.22
CA ALA A 11 10.23 0.68 47.89
C ALA A 11 9.47 1.99 47.66
N SER A 12 9.78 3.04 48.41
CA SER A 12 9.23 4.39 48.24
C SER A 12 9.74 5.03 46.94
N LEU A 13 11.02 4.85 46.58
CA LEU A 13 11.56 5.33 45.30
C LEU A 13 10.93 4.54 44.12
N MET A 14 10.73 3.24 44.25
CA MET A 14 10.09 2.43 43.23
C MET A 14 8.60 2.75 43.04
N SER A 15 7.90 3.17 44.08
CA SER A 15 6.50 3.60 43.99
C SER A 15 6.32 4.98 43.36
N LEU A 16 7.34 5.86 43.40
CA LEU A 16 7.31 7.15 42.72
C LEU A 16 7.56 7.01 41.19
N SER A 17 8.19 5.93 40.74
CA SER A 17 8.45 5.70 39.30
C SER A 17 7.28 5.06 38.54
N LEU A 18 6.20 4.70 39.23
CA LEU A 18 4.96 4.14 38.65
C LEU A 18 3.90 5.22 38.38
N GLN A 19 4.29 6.45 38.11
CA GLN A 19 3.37 7.39 37.48
C GLN A 19 3.13 6.89 36.04
N THR A 20 2.13 6.07 35.85
CA THR A 20 1.60 5.78 34.53
C THR A 20 1.18 7.11 33.92
N ILE A 21 1.97 7.58 32.95
CA ILE A 21 1.58 8.71 32.11
C ILE A 21 0.34 8.25 31.35
N TYR A 22 -0.84 8.56 31.86
CA TYR A 22 -2.08 8.39 31.15
C TYR A 22 -2.12 9.41 30.03
N ALA A 23 -1.59 9.06 28.85
CA ALA A 23 -1.78 9.86 27.67
C ALA A 23 -3.28 10.12 27.49
N GLN A 24 -3.64 11.39 27.39
CA GLN A 24 -5.04 11.80 27.23
C GLN A 24 -5.64 11.14 25.97
N ARG A 25 -6.77 10.43 26.16
CA ARG A 25 -7.45 9.73 25.07
C ARG A 25 -8.59 10.55 24.51
N ILE A 26 -8.61 10.72 23.20
CA ILE A 26 -9.57 11.52 22.44
C ILE A 26 -10.67 10.62 21.90
N THR A 27 -11.92 11.07 22.05
CA THR A 27 -13.10 10.48 21.39
C THR A 27 -13.85 11.60 20.71
N ARG A 28 -13.92 11.55 19.37
CA ARG A 28 -14.57 12.58 18.52
C ARG A 28 -15.08 11.94 17.23
N SER A 29 -16.16 12.50 16.68
CA SER A 29 -16.68 12.12 15.36
C SER A 29 -16.65 13.32 14.44
N PHE A 30 -16.21 13.12 13.23
CA PHE A 30 -16.15 14.09 12.15
C PHE A 30 -17.06 13.62 11.01
N ARG A 31 -17.78 14.52 10.39
CA ARG A 31 -18.62 14.25 9.23
C ARG A 31 -18.45 15.36 8.21
N ASN A 32 -17.80 15.06 7.09
CA ASN A 32 -17.49 16.02 6.02
C ASN A 32 -16.86 17.32 6.55
N THR A 33 -16.00 17.20 7.56
CA THR A 33 -15.30 18.30 8.23
C THR A 33 -13.99 18.56 7.48
N SER A 34 -13.58 19.82 7.28
CA SER A 34 -12.27 20.08 6.67
C SER A 34 -11.14 19.57 7.57
N MET A 35 -10.00 19.17 6.97
CA MET A 35 -8.85 18.67 7.72
C MET A 35 -8.34 19.73 8.69
N SER A 36 -8.27 20.99 8.25
CA SER A 36 -7.83 22.12 9.07
C SER A 36 -8.73 22.32 10.30
N GLU A 37 -10.05 22.21 10.13
CA GLU A 37 -11.00 22.30 11.24
C GLU A 37 -10.88 21.06 12.16
N ALA A 38 -10.73 19.86 11.60
CA ALA A 38 -10.57 18.64 12.38
C ALA A 38 -9.29 18.70 13.24
N LEU A 39 -8.15 19.15 12.67
CA LEU A 39 -6.92 19.37 13.41
C LEU A 39 -7.06 20.43 14.49
N THR A 40 -7.77 21.53 14.22
CA THR A 40 -8.07 22.57 15.20
C THR A 40 -8.88 22.01 16.39
N ILE A 41 -9.88 21.17 16.13
CA ILE A 41 -10.68 20.50 17.17
C ILE A 41 -9.80 19.54 17.99
N LEU A 42 -8.92 18.77 17.34
CA LEU A 42 -7.99 17.87 18.02
C LEU A 42 -6.98 18.67 18.87
N ALA A 43 -6.47 19.79 18.36
CA ALA A 43 -5.56 20.65 19.11
C ALA A 43 -6.18 21.17 20.44
N LYS A 44 -7.47 21.52 20.38
CA LYS A 44 -8.22 21.91 21.60
C LYS A 44 -8.55 20.73 22.52
N SER A 45 -8.46 19.50 22.03
CA SER A 45 -8.81 18.27 22.75
C SER A 45 -7.60 17.61 23.42
N THR A 46 -6.38 18.08 23.18
CA THR A 46 -5.15 17.58 23.82
C THR A 46 -4.45 18.68 24.58
N LYS A 47 -3.83 18.31 25.73
CA LYS A 47 -2.93 19.20 26.50
C LYS A 47 -1.48 18.75 26.37
N ASP A 48 -1.25 17.54 25.91
CA ASP A 48 0.06 16.91 25.85
C ASP A 48 0.85 17.33 24.59
N TYR A 49 0.13 17.85 23.56
CA TYR A 49 0.74 18.17 22.28
C TYR A 49 0.23 19.50 21.72
N ARG A 50 1.14 20.21 21.03
CA ARG A 50 0.83 21.37 20.20
C ARG A 50 0.80 20.94 18.75
N ILE A 51 -0.35 21.09 18.09
CA ILE A 51 -0.54 20.67 16.70
C ILE A 51 -0.33 21.88 15.79
N ASN A 52 0.67 21.76 14.91
CA ASN A 52 1.11 22.82 14.00
C ASN A 52 0.82 22.40 12.56
N PHE A 53 0.13 23.26 11.81
CA PHE A 53 -0.20 23.03 10.39
C PHE A 53 -0.53 24.35 9.69
N ILE A 54 -0.49 24.37 8.36
CA ILE A 54 -0.90 25.51 7.54
C ILE A 54 -2.37 25.32 7.17
N TYR A 55 -3.24 26.21 7.60
CA TYR A 55 -4.70 26.08 7.48
C TYR A 55 -5.13 25.95 6.03
N ASP A 56 -4.74 26.89 5.16
CA ASP A 56 -5.17 26.98 3.74
C ASP A 56 -4.63 25.80 2.89
N GLU A 57 -3.52 25.19 3.32
CA GLU A 57 -2.95 24.03 2.63
C GLU A 57 -3.83 22.79 2.79
N LEU A 58 -4.52 22.65 3.93
CA LEU A 58 -5.23 21.45 4.33
C LEU A 58 -6.77 21.58 4.30
N GLU A 59 -7.32 22.78 4.07
CA GLU A 59 -8.76 23.02 4.19
C GLU A 59 -9.63 22.27 3.16
N ASP A 60 -9.10 21.99 1.96
CA ASP A 60 -9.82 21.28 0.91
C ASP A 60 -10.00 19.78 1.20
N PHE A 61 -9.16 19.22 2.06
CA PHE A 61 -9.26 17.81 2.44
C PHE A 61 -10.36 17.61 3.47
N THR A 62 -11.26 16.65 3.22
CA THR A 62 -12.42 16.42 4.09
C THR A 62 -12.30 15.12 4.88
N VAL A 63 -12.69 15.16 6.13
CA VAL A 63 -12.63 14.06 7.10
C VAL A 63 -14.03 13.58 7.45
N THR A 64 -14.25 12.28 7.32
CA THR A 64 -15.44 11.59 7.85
C THR A 64 -14.98 10.35 8.59
N THR A 65 -14.88 10.41 9.91
CA THR A 65 -14.43 9.29 10.74
C THR A 65 -14.89 9.45 12.18
N SER A 66 -14.88 8.35 12.92
CA SER A 66 -15.13 8.33 14.37
C SER A 66 -13.90 7.85 15.13
N ILE A 67 -13.30 8.74 15.89
CA ILE A 67 -12.16 8.47 16.77
C ILE A 67 -12.71 7.99 18.11
N VAL A 68 -12.23 6.85 18.59
CA VAL A 68 -12.64 6.28 19.87
C VAL A 68 -11.42 5.96 20.72
N LYS A 69 -11.25 6.66 21.83
CA LYS A 69 -10.20 6.44 22.83
C LYS A 69 -8.78 6.35 22.24
N ARG A 70 -8.43 7.23 21.28
CA ARG A 70 -7.11 7.29 20.65
C ARG A 70 -6.20 8.33 21.32
N THR A 71 -4.89 8.14 21.26
CA THR A 71 -3.92 9.20 21.58
C THR A 71 -3.99 10.32 20.54
N ALA A 72 -3.45 11.50 20.85
CA ALA A 72 -3.46 12.59 19.87
C ALA A 72 -2.73 12.23 18.55
N PRO A 73 -1.51 11.63 18.58
CA PRO A 73 -0.86 11.16 17.36
C PRO A 73 -1.69 10.17 16.57
N ASP A 74 -2.32 9.18 17.23
CA ASP A 74 -3.12 8.17 16.54
C ASP A 74 -4.43 8.75 15.98
N ALA A 75 -5.02 9.72 16.68
CA ALA A 75 -6.18 10.46 16.20
C ALA A 75 -5.84 11.25 14.93
N ILE A 76 -4.68 11.90 14.90
CA ILE A 76 -4.20 12.64 13.71
C ILE A 76 -3.92 11.68 12.56
N ARG A 77 -3.22 10.55 12.79
CA ARG A 77 -3.01 9.53 11.75
C ARG A 77 -4.33 9.05 11.18
N GLN A 78 -5.33 8.84 12.02
CA GLN A 78 -6.65 8.37 11.59
C GLN A 78 -7.37 9.39 10.70
N ILE A 79 -7.34 10.69 11.03
CA ILE A 79 -7.96 11.72 10.19
C ILE A 79 -7.18 11.99 8.90
N MET A 80 -5.84 11.87 8.92
CA MET A 80 -5.02 11.99 7.72
C MET A 80 -5.33 10.89 6.70
N GLY A 81 -5.61 9.67 7.18
CA GLY A 81 -5.99 8.54 6.34
C GLY A 81 -5.03 8.32 5.17
N PHE A 82 -5.58 8.33 3.95
CA PHE A 82 -4.82 8.11 2.71
C PHE A 82 -4.48 9.41 1.96
N TYR A 83 -4.71 10.56 2.57
CA TYR A 83 -4.29 11.83 2.00
C TYR A 83 -2.77 11.97 1.96
N PRO A 84 -2.20 12.71 1.00
CA PRO A 84 -0.76 12.90 0.86
C PRO A 84 -0.20 13.84 1.95
N MET A 85 -0.27 13.40 3.19
CA MET A 85 0.13 14.16 4.36
C MET A 85 1.18 13.42 5.18
N LYS A 86 2.09 14.16 5.77
CA LYS A 86 3.11 13.66 6.70
C LYS A 86 2.87 14.26 8.08
N MET A 87 3.06 13.44 9.09
CA MET A 87 3.08 13.87 10.49
C MET A 87 4.49 13.67 11.05
N THR A 88 5.05 14.70 11.63
CA THR A 88 6.33 14.64 12.34
C THR A 88 6.10 15.05 13.78
N ILE A 89 6.71 14.32 14.72
CA ILE A 89 6.62 14.61 16.16
C ILE A 89 8.01 15.02 16.64
N ASP A 90 8.09 16.19 17.24
CA ASP A 90 9.30 16.72 17.88
C ASP A 90 8.95 17.20 19.30
N GLY A 91 9.28 16.38 20.29
CA GLY A 91 8.89 16.60 21.67
C GLY A 91 7.36 16.70 21.83
N GLU A 92 6.88 17.85 22.30
CA GLU A 92 5.44 18.13 22.44
C GLU A 92 4.81 18.71 21.17
N ASN A 93 5.58 18.93 20.10
CA ASN A 93 5.07 19.50 18.86
C ASN A 93 4.76 18.40 17.84
N ILE A 94 3.57 18.47 17.28
CA ILE A 94 3.16 17.64 16.12
C ILE A 94 3.02 18.59 14.94
N PHE A 95 3.74 18.29 13.85
CA PHE A 95 3.65 19.00 12.59
C PHE A 95 2.89 18.14 11.60
N VAL A 96 1.86 18.73 10.97
CA VAL A 96 1.09 18.09 9.90
C VAL A 96 1.21 18.93 8.64
N GLU A 97 1.75 18.36 7.59
CA GLU A 97 2.01 19.03 6.32
C GLU A 97 1.59 18.17 5.12
N CYS A 98 1.19 18.79 4.03
CA CYS A 98 0.98 18.09 2.77
C CYS A 98 2.34 17.75 2.16
N THR A 99 2.55 16.48 1.78
CA THR A 99 3.80 16.01 1.15
C THR A 99 3.93 16.44 -0.30
N GLN A 100 2.81 16.80 -0.91
CA GLN A 100 2.71 17.22 -2.30
C GLN A 100 2.28 18.69 -2.32
N LYS A 101 3.27 19.58 -2.38
CA LYS A 101 3.03 21.04 -2.40
C LYS A 101 2.72 21.46 -3.83
N SER A 102 1.48 21.86 -4.09
CA SER A 102 1.04 22.45 -5.33
C SER A 102 0.07 23.58 -5.03
N ALA A 103 0.19 24.69 -5.73
CA ALA A 103 -0.72 25.82 -5.61
C ALA A 103 -2.12 25.50 -6.10
N THR A 104 -2.26 24.48 -6.96
CA THR A 104 -3.52 24.04 -7.54
C THR A 104 -3.81 22.59 -7.21
N LYS A 105 -5.10 22.24 -7.15
CA LYS A 105 -5.59 20.92 -6.79
C LYS A 105 -6.70 20.49 -7.76
N MET A 106 -6.75 19.21 -8.09
CA MET A 106 -7.88 18.59 -8.76
C MET A 106 -8.82 18.04 -7.69
N ILE A 107 -10.06 18.55 -7.64
CA ILE A 107 -11.05 18.22 -6.62
C ILE A 107 -12.30 17.69 -7.29
N GLY A 108 -12.73 16.51 -6.91
CA GLY A 108 -13.93 15.89 -7.48
C GLY A 108 -14.57 14.87 -6.58
N ARG A 109 -15.60 14.23 -7.10
CA ARG A 109 -16.33 13.18 -6.42
C ARG A 109 -16.60 12.03 -7.40
N VAL A 110 -16.44 10.80 -6.94
CA VAL A 110 -16.76 9.59 -7.70
C VAL A 110 -18.07 9.01 -7.19
N VAL A 111 -18.97 8.71 -8.09
CA VAL A 111 -20.29 8.12 -7.79
C VAL A 111 -20.56 6.93 -8.72
N ASP A 112 -21.44 6.04 -8.32
CA ASP A 112 -21.94 4.98 -9.17
C ASP A 112 -23.12 5.45 -10.06
N SER A 113 -23.66 4.58 -10.90
CA SER A 113 -24.80 4.83 -11.77
C SER A 113 -26.08 5.22 -11.02
N LYS A 114 -26.14 4.98 -9.70
CA LYS A 114 -27.25 5.35 -8.79
C LYS A 114 -26.94 6.57 -7.94
N ASN A 115 -25.89 7.33 -8.29
CA ASN A 115 -25.42 8.52 -7.57
C ASN A 115 -24.97 8.24 -6.12
N ARG A 116 -24.61 6.98 -5.79
CA ARG A 116 -24.05 6.63 -4.49
C ARG A 116 -22.53 6.89 -4.53
N PRO A 117 -21.92 7.33 -3.42
CA PRO A 117 -20.47 7.53 -3.38
C PRO A 117 -19.73 6.20 -3.58
N VAL A 118 -18.67 6.23 -4.37
CA VAL A 118 -17.72 5.11 -4.51
C VAL A 118 -16.51 5.43 -3.66
N ASP A 119 -16.38 4.72 -2.57
CA ASP A 119 -15.24 4.81 -1.64
C ASP A 119 -14.03 4.02 -2.16
N PHE A 120 -12.83 4.52 -1.85
CA PHE A 120 -11.55 3.91 -2.25
C PHE A 120 -11.38 3.67 -3.75
N ALA A 121 -12.02 4.47 -4.60
CA ALA A 121 -11.73 4.47 -6.02
C ALA A 121 -10.35 5.10 -6.27
N ASN A 122 -9.52 4.43 -7.07
CA ASN A 122 -8.25 4.98 -7.54
C ASN A 122 -8.51 6.12 -8.51
N VAL A 123 -7.87 7.25 -8.28
CA VAL A 123 -7.89 8.41 -9.17
C VAL A 123 -6.46 8.74 -9.57
N ALA A 124 -6.10 8.50 -10.82
CA ALA A 124 -4.81 8.83 -11.38
C ALA A 124 -4.93 10.05 -12.29
N LEU A 125 -4.06 11.02 -12.09
CA LEU A 125 -3.90 12.17 -12.96
C LEU A 125 -2.75 11.89 -13.93
N LEU A 126 -3.06 11.88 -15.22
CA LEU A 126 -2.09 11.55 -16.25
C LEU A 126 -1.88 12.78 -17.16
N ASN A 127 -0.67 12.89 -17.69
CA ASN A 127 -0.32 13.91 -18.64
C ASN A 127 -1.09 13.70 -19.97
N VAL A 128 -1.62 14.77 -20.51
CA VAL A 128 -2.43 14.72 -21.75
C VAL A 128 -1.57 14.34 -22.97
N SER A 129 -0.27 14.64 -22.95
CA SER A 129 0.61 14.42 -24.10
C SER A 129 1.08 12.97 -24.26
N ASP A 130 1.42 12.29 -23.13
CA ASP A 130 2.08 10.99 -23.15
C ASP A 130 1.46 9.96 -22.19
N SER A 131 0.37 10.36 -21.48
CA SER A 131 -0.29 9.55 -20.46
C SER A 131 0.62 9.11 -19.30
N SER A 132 1.76 9.77 -19.09
CA SER A 132 2.59 9.56 -17.91
C SER A 132 1.85 9.98 -16.64
N LEU A 133 2.13 9.31 -15.52
CA LEU A 133 1.51 9.62 -14.24
C LEU A 133 2.05 10.95 -13.70
N ILE A 134 1.16 11.92 -13.52
CA ILE A 134 1.46 13.19 -12.82
C ILE A 134 1.36 12.97 -11.33
N ASN A 135 0.22 12.46 -10.88
CA ASN A 135 -0.10 12.26 -9.48
C ASN A 135 -1.29 11.32 -9.31
N GLY A 136 -1.58 10.90 -8.07
CA GLY A 136 -2.73 10.04 -7.81
C GLY A 136 -3.20 10.10 -6.35
N GLY A 137 -4.39 9.58 -6.14
CA GLY A 137 -5.02 9.49 -4.85
C GLY A 137 -6.20 8.53 -4.88
N VAL A 138 -6.94 8.50 -3.79
CA VAL A 138 -8.17 7.71 -3.68
C VAL A 138 -9.31 8.55 -3.15
N THR A 139 -10.52 8.11 -3.44
CA THR A 139 -11.71 8.70 -2.86
C THR A 139 -11.87 8.32 -1.39
N ASN A 140 -12.36 9.26 -0.60
CA ASN A 140 -12.75 9.00 0.79
C ASN A 140 -14.14 8.28 0.85
N GLU A 141 -14.65 8.04 2.05
CA GLU A 141 -15.95 7.39 2.28
C GLU A 141 -17.15 8.11 1.64
N ASN A 142 -17.01 9.40 1.33
CA ASN A 142 -18.03 10.21 0.62
C ASN A 142 -17.81 10.24 -0.90
N GLY A 143 -16.86 9.46 -1.42
CA GLY A 143 -16.46 9.45 -2.81
C GLY A 143 -15.66 10.67 -3.25
N GLN A 144 -15.23 11.55 -2.33
CA GLN A 144 -14.50 12.78 -2.64
C GLN A 144 -13.00 12.49 -2.75
N PHE A 145 -12.32 13.20 -3.66
CA PHE A 145 -10.87 13.18 -3.79
C PHE A 145 -10.32 14.60 -3.94
N VAL A 146 -9.10 14.78 -3.45
CA VAL A 146 -8.32 16.01 -3.56
C VAL A 146 -6.91 15.60 -3.92
N ILE A 147 -6.42 15.97 -5.10
CA ILE A 147 -5.11 15.60 -5.61
C ILE A 147 -4.37 16.86 -6.04
N PRO A 148 -3.23 17.19 -5.45
CA PRO A 148 -2.37 18.28 -5.89
C PRO A 148 -1.93 18.08 -7.35
N CYS A 149 -2.02 19.14 -8.17
CA CYS A 149 -1.73 19.07 -9.60
C CYS A 149 -1.28 20.44 -10.11
N GLU A 150 -0.06 20.54 -10.65
CA GLU A 150 0.46 21.78 -11.25
C GLU A 150 0.06 21.97 -12.71
N ALA A 151 -0.33 20.90 -13.38
CA ALA A 151 -0.76 20.97 -14.78
C ALA A 151 -2.10 21.72 -14.89
N THR A 152 -2.27 22.53 -15.92
CA THR A 152 -3.53 23.26 -16.20
C THR A 152 -4.68 22.33 -16.58
N LYS A 153 -4.36 21.15 -17.12
CA LYS A 153 -5.30 20.09 -17.50
C LYS A 153 -4.64 18.73 -17.35
N ALA A 154 -5.41 17.72 -17.02
CA ALA A 154 -4.93 16.35 -16.91
C ALA A 154 -6.02 15.35 -17.38
N ILE A 155 -5.58 14.17 -17.80
CA ILE A 155 -6.46 13.01 -17.93
C ILE A 155 -6.73 12.50 -16.53
N VAL A 156 -7.98 12.51 -16.10
CA VAL A 156 -8.41 11.90 -14.85
C VAL A 156 -8.89 10.49 -15.14
N ARG A 157 -8.11 9.51 -14.75
CA ARG A 157 -8.45 8.09 -14.85
C ARG A 157 -8.94 7.60 -13.51
N VAL A 158 -10.18 7.08 -13.50
CA VAL A 158 -10.79 6.55 -12.27
C VAL A 158 -11.06 5.07 -12.45
N SER A 159 -10.59 4.26 -11.50
CA SER A 159 -10.82 2.81 -11.46
C SER A 159 -11.21 2.35 -10.06
N CYS A 160 -12.10 1.37 -10.00
CA CYS A 160 -12.48 0.71 -8.76
C CYS A 160 -12.90 -0.72 -9.08
N VAL A 161 -12.62 -1.65 -8.17
CA VAL A 161 -13.01 -3.06 -8.33
C VAL A 161 -14.53 -3.17 -8.42
N GLY A 162 -15.01 -3.86 -9.46
CA GLY A 162 -16.45 -4.00 -9.74
C GLY A 162 -17.03 -2.91 -10.64
N TYR A 163 -16.23 -1.98 -11.13
CA TYR A 163 -16.64 -0.92 -12.04
C TYR A 163 -15.77 -0.87 -13.31
N HIS A 164 -16.34 -0.35 -14.39
CA HIS A 164 -15.58 -0.02 -15.59
C HIS A 164 -14.70 1.20 -15.34
N THR A 165 -13.42 1.11 -15.70
CA THR A 165 -12.51 2.25 -15.65
C THR A 165 -12.97 3.35 -16.59
N THR A 166 -12.94 4.60 -16.13
CA THR A 166 -13.24 5.79 -16.93
C THR A 166 -12.02 6.70 -17.03
N SER A 167 -11.86 7.39 -18.15
CA SER A 167 -10.75 8.32 -18.38
C SER A 167 -11.26 9.50 -19.21
N ASN A 168 -11.15 10.73 -18.66
CA ASN A 168 -11.55 11.96 -19.35
C ASN A 168 -10.56 13.07 -19.03
N VAL A 169 -10.46 14.05 -19.92
CA VAL A 169 -9.63 15.24 -19.73
C VAL A 169 -10.43 16.31 -18.98
N TYR A 170 -9.85 16.85 -17.92
CA TYR A 170 -10.41 17.95 -17.15
C TYR A 170 -9.38 19.08 -16.97
N ALA A 171 -9.87 20.31 -16.87
CA ALA A 171 -9.09 21.42 -16.37
C ALA A 171 -8.86 21.27 -14.86
N THR A 172 -7.72 21.72 -14.35
CA THR A 172 -7.43 21.67 -12.92
C THR A 172 -8.38 22.58 -12.13
N GLY A 173 -8.80 22.11 -10.97
CA GLY A 173 -9.78 22.76 -10.10
C GLY A 173 -10.90 21.81 -9.67
N LYS A 174 -12.08 22.35 -9.41
CA LYS A 174 -13.28 21.58 -9.02
C LYS A 174 -13.97 21.02 -10.26
N ILE A 175 -13.91 19.70 -10.46
CA ILE A 175 -14.40 19.03 -11.68
C ILE A 175 -15.76 18.33 -11.53
N GLY A 176 -16.38 18.43 -10.34
CA GLY A 176 -17.70 17.85 -10.10
C GLY A 176 -17.69 16.34 -9.87
N ALA A 177 -18.78 15.67 -10.30
CA ALA A 177 -18.94 14.23 -10.11
C ALA A 177 -18.52 13.43 -11.35
N ILE A 178 -17.77 12.36 -11.14
CA ILE A 178 -17.40 11.36 -12.15
C ILE A 178 -18.22 10.10 -11.87
N THR A 179 -18.96 9.62 -12.86
CA THR A 179 -19.79 8.41 -12.70
C THR A 179 -19.03 7.18 -13.19
N LEU A 180 -18.98 6.15 -12.35
CA LEU A 180 -18.52 4.81 -12.72
C LEU A 180 -19.72 3.91 -13.00
N ASN A 181 -19.63 3.15 -14.09
CA ASN A 181 -20.62 2.13 -14.45
C ASN A 181 -20.21 0.79 -13.88
N ASP A 182 -21.18 0.03 -13.37
CA ASP A 182 -20.97 -1.32 -12.85
C ASP A 182 -20.33 -2.21 -13.92
N ALA A 183 -19.23 -2.88 -13.61
CA ALA A 183 -18.67 -3.91 -14.49
C ALA A 183 -19.43 -5.21 -14.28
N THR A 184 -20.03 -5.73 -15.37
CA THR A 184 -20.63 -7.06 -15.35
C THR A 184 -19.50 -8.09 -15.43
N ILE A 185 -19.01 -8.57 -14.30
CA ILE A 185 -18.03 -9.65 -14.27
C ILE A 185 -18.81 -10.96 -14.44
N ASN A 186 -18.81 -11.50 -15.64
CA ASN A 186 -19.32 -12.85 -15.94
C ASN A 186 -18.31 -13.88 -15.39
N LEU A 187 -18.35 -14.13 -14.09
CA LEU A 187 -17.79 -15.33 -13.51
C LEU A 187 -18.76 -16.47 -13.87
N LYS A 188 -18.28 -17.51 -14.56
CA LYS A 188 -19.07 -18.68 -14.94
C LYS A 188 -20.05 -19.06 -13.81
N ASN A 189 -21.34 -18.79 -14.02
CA ASN A 189 -22.49 -19.19 -13.21
C ASN A 189 -22.74 -18.55 -11.84
N VAL A 190 -22.13 -17.42 -11.47
CA VAL A 190 -22.53 -16.70 -10.25
C VAL A 190 -22.75 -15.22 -10.54
N VAL A 191 -24.02 -14.81 -10.52
CA VAL A 191 -24.39 -13.40 -10.53
C VAL A 191 -24.22 -12.87 -9.11
N VAL A 192 -23.07 -12.27 -8.78
CA VAL A 192 -22.88 -11.61 -7.48
C VAL A 192 -23.57 -10.25 -7.52
N LYS A 193 -24.84 -10.23 -7.15
CA LYS A 193 -25.56 -8.99 -6.81
C LYS A 193 -25.35 -8.69 -5.34
N GLY A 194 -24.38 -7.85 -5.03
CA GLY A 194 -24.21 -7.37 -3.66
C GLY A 194 -22.88 -6.66 -3.47
N HIS A 195 -22.90 -5.36 -3.27
CA HIS A 195 -21.75 -4.56 -2.86
C HIS A 195 -21.38 -4.89 -1.40
N ARG A 196 -20.69 -6.00 -1.17
CA ARG A 196 -19.99 -6.17 0.11
C ARG A 196 -18.84 -5.17 0.12
N LYS A 197 -18.70 -4.42 1.21
CA LYS A 197 -17.54 -3.56 1.41
C LYS A 197 -16.29 -4.45 1.41
N ILE A 198 -15.57 -4.42 0.31
CA ILE A 198 -14.31 -5.16 0.11
C ILE A 198 -13.19 -4.49 0.93
N TYR A 199 -13.31 -3.18 1.11
CA TYR A 199 -12.33 -2.34 1.75
C TYR A 199 -12.74 -1.95 3.16
N LYS A 200 -11.78 -2.00 4.10
CA LYS A 200 -11.92 -1.48 5.46
C LYS A 200 -10.70 -0.63 5.77
N SER A 201 -10.90 0.56 6.30
CA SER A 201 -9.82 1.40 6.78
C SER A 201 -9.99 1.66 8.27
N ASP A 202 -8.87 1.70 8.99
CA ASP A 202 -8.81 2.20 10.37
C ASP A 202 -8.08 3.55 10.45
N GLY A 203 -7.82 4.17 9.29
CA GLY A 203 -7.10 5.42 9.13
C GLY A 203 -5.57 5.26 9.03
N THR A 204 -5.01 4.14 9.50
CA THR A 204 -3.56 3.86 9.40
C THR A 204 -3.23 2.88 8.31
N LYS A 205 -4.15 1.97 7.99
CA LYS A 205 -4.04 0.97 6.95
C LYS A 205 -5.36 0.73 6.24
N LEU A 206 -5.27 0.33 4.99
CA LEU A 206 -6.36 -0.22 4.20
C LEU A 206 -6.29 -1.74 4.25
N ILE A 207 -7.37 -2.38 4.63
CA ILE A 207 -7.50 -3.84 4.65
C ILE A 207 -8.45 -4.25 3.54
N VAL A 208 -7.99 -5.11 2.66
CA VAL A 208 -8.76 -5.66 1.54
C VAL A 208 -9.06 -7.13 1.81
N ASP A 209 -10.32 -7.49 1.91
CA ASP A 209 -10.77 -8.88 2.12
C ASP A 209 -10.80 -9.59 0.75
N VAL A 210 -9.71 -10.27 0.41
CA VAL A 210 -9.60 -11.01 -0.86
C VAL A 210 -10.46 -12.26 -0.82
N GLN A 211 -10.38 -13.02 0.26
CA GLN A 211 -11.04 -14.32 0.38
C GLN A 211 -12.56 -14.27 0.22
N LYS A 212 -13.19 -13.19 0.72
CA LYS A 212 -14.66 -13.02 0.71
C LYS A 212 -15.15 -12.09 -0.38
N SER A 213 -14.28 -11.76 -1.34
CA SER A 213 -14.59 -10.86 -2.43
C SER A 213 -14.34 -11.51 -3.78
N ILE A 214 -14.73 -10.82 -4.85
CA ILE A 214 -14.45 -11.25 -6.22
C ILE A 214 -12.95 -11.32 -6.52
N LEU A 215 -12.10 -10.69 -5.72
CA LEU A 215 -10.66 -10.72 -5.90
C LEU A 215 -10.05 -12.11 -5.74
N SER A 216 -10.71 -13.04 -5.05
CA SER A 216 -10.23 -14.41 -4.92
C SER A 216 -10.15 -15.17 -6.27
N ASP A 217 -10.83 -14.68 -7.30
CA ASP A 217 -10.83 -15.27 -8.63
C ASP A 217 -9.99 -14.49 -9.66
N PHE A 218 -9.25 -13.49 -9.20
CA PHE A 218 -8.39 -12.63 -10.03
C PHE A 218 -6.94 -13.13 -10.08
N GLY A 219 -6.67 -14.22 -10.78
CA GLY A 219 -5.30 -14.61 -11.14
C GLY A 219 -4.33 -14.78 -9.98
N THR A 220 -3.34 -13.91 -9.90
CA THR A 220 -2.20 -13.98 -8.99
C THR A 220 -2.21 -12.89 -7.91
N ALA A 221 -1.28 -12.97 -6.95
CA ALA A 221 -1.09 -11.90 -5.97
C ALA A 221 -0.68 -10.58 -6.65
N ASP A 222 0.13 -10.64 -7.70
CA ASP A 222 0.56 -9.48 -8.47
C ASP A 222 -0.65 -8.77 -9.08
N ASP A 223 -1.56 -9.52 -9.72
CA ASP A 223 -2.80 -8.99 -10.30
C ASP A 223 -3.67 -8.31 -9.26
N ILE A 224 -3.77 -8.88 -8.04
CA ILE A 224 -4.56 -8.29 -6.95
C ILE A 224 -3.92 -7.00 -6.47
N VAL A 225 -2.61 -7.00 -6.23
CA VAL A 225 -1.91 -5.81 -5.70
C VAL A 225 -2.01 -4.64 -6.67
N ALA A 226 -1.92 -4.90 -7.97
CA ALA A 226 -2.09 -3.87 -9.01
C ALA A 226 -3.51 -3.24 -9.03
N LEU A 227 -4.52 -3.96 -8.52
CA LEU A 227 -5.91 -3.49 -8.42
C LEU A 227 -6.21 -2.73 -7.12
N LEU A 228 -5.29 -2.74 -6.15
CA LEU A 228 -5.55 -2.12 -4.84
C LEU A 228 -5.69 -0.60 -4.94
N PRO A 229 -6.59 -0.01 -4.16
CA PRO A 229 -6.62 1.43 -3.97
C PRO A 229 -5.27 1.96 -3.46
N THR A 230 -4.88 3.13 -3.91
CA THR A 230 -3.61 3.82 -3.60
C THR A 230 -2.36 3.21 -4.22
N VAL A 231 -2.44 2.04 -4.80
CA VAL A 231 -1.29 1.32 -5.36
C VAL A 231 -1.21 1.52 -6.88
N SER A 232 0.00 1.70 -7.37
CA SER A 232 0.34 1.70 -8.79
C SER A 232 1.58 0.85 -9.03
N GLY A 233 1.66 0.19 -10.17
CA GLY A 233 2.78 -0.68 -10.53
C GLY A 233 2.33 -2.10 -10.84
N GLY A 234 3.30 -3.01 -10.95
CA GLY A 234 3.15 -4.42 -11.25
C GLY A 234 4.50 -5.10 -11.27
N ASP A 235 4.53 -6.39 -11.64
CA ASP A 235 5.74 -7.20 -11.71
C ASP A 235 6.57 -7.14 -10.41
N GLY A 236 5.88 -7.18 -9.26
CA GLY A 236 6.48 -7.12 -7.94
C GLY A 236 7.11 -5.77 -7.57
N SER A 237 6.87 -4.72 -8.34
CA SER A 237 7.32 -3.35 -8.05
C SER A 237 6.12 -2.43 -7.95
N TYR A 238 5.89 -1.90 -6.75
CA TYR A 238 4.71 -1.07 -6.47
C TYR A 238 5.08 0.23 -5.81
N THR A 239 4.30 1.26 -6.12
CA THR A 239 4.33 2.56 -5.45
C THR A 239 2.98 2.81 -4.81
N VAL A 240 2.98 3.45 -3.64
CA VAL A 240 1.77 3.94 -2.98
C VAL A 240 1.68 5.44 -3.19
N PHE A 241 0.54 5.93 -3.66
CA PHE A 241 0.34 7.34 -3.97
C PHE A 241 0.71 8.24 -2.79
N GLY A 242 1.56 9.24 -3.05
CA GLY A 242 2.05 10.19 -2.05
C GLY A 242 3.05 9.61 -1.04
N ARG A 243 3.48 8.34 -1.19
CA ARG A 243 4.43 7.67 -0.29
C ARG A 243 5.67 7.14 -0.99
N GLY A 244 5.59 6.90 -2.30
CA GLY A 244 6.68 6.32 -3.07
C GLY A 244 6.68 4.80 -3.06
N ASN A 245 7.87 4.20 -3.17
CA ASN A 245 8.02 2.76 -3.30
C ASN A 245 7.53 2.02 -2.05
N ALA A 246 6.77 0.94 -2.29
CA ALA A 246 6.26 0.08 -1.24
C ALA A 246 7.08 -1.21 -1.12
N GLU A 247 7.31 -1.66 0.10
CA GLU A 247 7.84 -2.98 0.37
C GLU A 247 6.72 -3.99 0.50
N VAL A 248 6.92 -5.18 -0.07
CA VAL A 248 5.92 -6.24 -0.04
C VAL A 248 6.32 -7.30 0.97
N TYR A 249 5.35 -7.70 1.79
CA TYR A 249 5.48 -8.75 2.79
C TYR A 249 4.46 -9.85 2.53
N LEU A 250 4.89 -11.11 2.56
CA LEU A 250 4.04 -12.28 2.66
C LEU A 250 3.97 -12.72 4.12
N ASP A 251 2.81 -12.63 4.74
CA ASP A 251 2.61 -12.72 6.18
C ASP A 251 3.55 -11.74 6.93
N ASN A 252 4.61 -12.25 7.54
CA ASN A 252 5.59 -11.42 8.24
C ASN A 252 6.99 -11.46 7.58
N ARG A 253 7.10 -12.00 6.36
CA ARG A 253 8.36 -12.13 5.63
C ARG A 253 8.42 -11.16 4.47
N LYS A 254 9.47 -10.35 4.40
CA LYS A 254 9.73 -9.45 3.27
C LYS A 254 9.97 -10.26 2.00
N VAL A 255 9.26 -9.94 0.93
CA VAL A 255 9.43 -10.54 -0.39
C VAL A 255 10.72 -10.00 -1.00
N ARG A 256 11.63 -10.87 -1.34
CA ARG A 256 12.90 -10.53 -2.00
C ARG A 256 12.88 -10.86 -3.48
N ASP A 257 12.28 -11.98 -3.83
CA ASP A 257 12.07 -12.40 -5.22
C ASP A 257 10.68 -11.94 -5.68
N LYS A 258 10.67 -10.91 -6.54
CA LYS A 258 9.43 -10.30 -7.06
C LYS A 258 8.56 -11.29 -7.82
N SER A 259 9.15 -12.30 -8.46
CA SER A 259 8.42 -13.34 -9.18
C SER A 259 7.59 -14.26 -8.26
N GLU A 260 7.79 -14.18 -6.95
CA GLU A 260 6.99 -14.92 -5.96
C GLU A 260 5.52 -14.50 -6.00
N LEU A 261 5.25 -13.22 -6.27
CA LEU A 261 3.90 -12.68 -6.33
C LEU A 261 3.13 -13.13 -7.56
N SER A 262 3.78 -13.21 -8.71
CA SER A 262 3.15 -13.70 -9.95
C SER A 262 2.85 -15.20 -9.91
N ARG A 263 3.50 -15.94 -9.00
CA ARG A 263 3.26 -17.39 -8.80
C ARG A 263 2.25 -17.70 -7.70
N LEU A 264 1.94 -16.73 -6.83
CA LEU A 264 1.00 -16.89 -5.73
C LEU A 264 -0.43 -16.71 -6.23
N SER A 265 -1.26 -17.74 -6.13
CA SER A 265 -2.66 -17.66 -6.53
C SER A 265 -3.47 -16.76 -5.61
N SER A 266 -4.36 -15.95 -6.18
CA SER A 266 -5.34 -15.14 -5.44
C SER A 266 -6.17 -15.95 -4.44
N LYS A 267 -6.45 -17.21 -4.75
CA LYS A 267 -7.21 -18.13 -3.88
C LYS A 267 -6.51 -18.48 -2.59
N ASP A 268 -5.19 -18.30 -2.54
CA ASP A 268 -4.38 -18.57 -1.36
C ASP A 268 -4.25 -17.35 -0.46
N ILE A 269 -4.80 -16.19 -0.88
CA ILE A 269 -4.76 -14.95 -0.14
C ILE A 269 -6.01 -14.80 0.71
N SER A 270 -5.83 -14.45 1.96
CA SER A 270 -6.92 -14.08 2.89
C SER A 270 -7.24 -12.60 2.79
N THR A 271 -6.25 -11.76 3.08
CA THR A 271 -6.38 -10.30 3.07
C THR A 271 -5.10 -9.68 2.53
N VAL A 272 -5.22 -8.48 1.98
CA VAL A 272 -4.07 -7.61 1.70
C VAL A 272 -4.23 -6.33 2.50
N GLU A 273 -3.15 -5.89 3.15
CA GLU A 273 -3.12 -4.64 3.91
C GLU A 273 -2.15 -3.68 3.23
N VAL A 274 -2.59 -2.45 2.98
CA VAL A 274 -1.73 -1.34 2.54
C VAL A 274 -1.52 -0.42 3.74
N ILE A 275 -0.27 -0.30 4.20
CA ILE A 275 0.12 0.46 5.38
C ILE A 275 0.89 1.70 4.91
N ASN A 276 0.30 2.88 5.09
CA ASN A 276 0.84 4.14 4.60
C ASN A 276 1.87 4.79 5.52
N ASN A 277 1.86 4.42 6.78
CA ASN A 277 2.79 4.90 7.80
C ASN A 277 3.28 3.70 8.62
N PRO A 278 4.29 2.98 8.11
CA PRO A 278 4.86 1.86 8.83
C PRO A 278 5.37 2.30 10.20
N GLY A 279 5.11 1.49 11.23
CA GLY A 279 5.61 1.75 12.57
C GLY A 279 7.10 1.42 12.72
N VAL A 280 7.62 1.57 13.93
CA VAL A 280 9.02 1.29 14.31
C VAL A 280 9.43 -0.18 14.17
N GLU A 281 8.49 -1.05 13.83
CA GLU A 281 8.70 -2.47 13.57
C GLU A 281 9.28 -2.76 12.17
N TYR A 282 9.36 -1.74 11.32
CA TYR A 282 9.88 -1.79 9.96
C TYR A 282 11.11 -0.90 9.81
N ASP A 283 11.87 -1.10 8.74
CA ASP A 283 13.07 -0.32 8.46
C ASP A 283 12.73 1.19 8.36
N ALA A 284 13.61 2.04 8.87
CA ALA A 284 13.39 3.49 8.93
C ALA A 284 13.16 4.15 7.56
N ASP A 285 13.71 3.55 6.50
CA ASP A 285 13.59 4.03 5.11
C ASP A 285 12.34 3.50 4.41
N THR A 286 11.50 2.69 5.10
CA THR A 286 10.29 2.11 4.52
C THR A 286 9.16 3.13 4.58
N HIS A 287 8.70 3.60 3.43
CA HIS A 287 7.65 4.62 3.34
C HIS A 287 6.24 4.06 3.26
N ALA A 288 6.09 2.87 2.69
CA ALA A 288 4.82 2.16 2.60
C ALA A 288 5.03 0.65 2.58
N ILE A 289 4.04 -0.10 3.04
CA ILE A 289 4.07 -1.56 3.06
C ILE A 289 2.80 -2.12 2.46
N ILE A 290 2.95 -3.15 1.65
CA ILE A 290 1.87 -4.01 1.17
C ILE A 290 2.06 -5.37 1.82
N LYS A 291 1.19 -5.71 2.78
CA LYS A 291 1.26 -6.98 3.49
C LYS A 291 0.17 -7.92 2.97
N ILE A 292 0.59 -9.01 2.37
CA ILE A 292 -0.28 -10.07 1.86
C ILE A 292 -0.37 -11.15 2.94
N ASN A 293 -1.54 -11.33 3.51
CA ASN A 293 -1.80 -12.37 4.50
C ASN A 293 -2.37 -13.60 3.79
N LEU A 294 -1.67 -14.71 3.90
CA LEU A 294 -2.06 -15.95 3.24
C LEU A 294 -3.24 -16.60 3.98
N ARG A 295 -4.02 -17.35 3.22
CA ARG A 295 -5.06 -18.20 3.75
C ARG A 295 -4.41 -19.43 4.38
N HIS A 296 -4.07 -19.33 5.64
CA HIS A 296 -3.65 -20.51 6.37
C HIS A 296 -4.85 -21.45 6.54
N LYS A 297 -4.89 -22.51 5.76
CA LYS A 297 -5.65 -23.67 6.21
C LYS A 297 -4.95 -24.14 7.47
N VAL A 298 -5.70 -24.26 8.56
CA VAL A 298 -5.22 -24.78 9.86
C VAL A 298 -4.91 -26.29 9.74
N ASP A 299 -4.55 -26.76 8.57
CA ASP A 299 -4.15 -28.13 8.34
C ASP A 299 -2.71 -28.28 8.84
N ARG A 300 -2.61 -28.87 10.02
CA ARG A 300 -1.32 -29.35 10.54
C ARG A 300 -0.83 -30.43 9.61
N GLY A 301 0.42 -30.33 9.22
CA GLY A 301 1.04 -31.36 8.37
C GLY A 301 2.01 -30.80 7.35
N LEU A 302 2.35 -31.65 6.41
CA LEU A 302 3.23 -31.38 5.28
C LEU A 302 2.39 -30.92 4.08
N GLY A 303 2.72 -29.75 3.55
CA GLY A 303 2.19 -29.24 2.29
C GLY A 303 3.27 -29.33 1.21
N ILE A 304 2.88 -29.75 0.01
CA ILE A 304 3.75 -29.80 -1.16
C ILE A 304 3.08 -29.01 -2.26
N ARG A 305 3.81 -28.08 -2.88
CA ARG A 305 3.37 -27.35 -4.07
C ARG A 305 4.47 -27.46 -5.13
N ALA A 306 4.08 -27.83 -6.34
CA ALA A 306 4.93 -27.78 -7.51
C ALA A 306 4.27 -26.91 -8.57
N SER A 307 5.04 -26.04 -9.21
CA SER A 307 4.59 -25.21 -10.32
C SER A 307 5.63 -25.21 -11.43
N VAL A 308 5.15 -25.22 -12.67
CA VAL A 308 5.96 -25.08 -13.87
C VAL A 308 5.31 -23.98 -14.70
N PHE A 309 6.12 -23.05 -15.13
CA PHE A 309 5.72 -21.96 -16.00
C PHE A 309 6.60 -22.02 -17.25
N ASP A 310 5.98 -22.06 -18.42
CA ASP A 310 6.64 -21.99 -19.72
C ASP A 310 6.06 -20.84 -20.52
N SER A 311 6.94 -19.98 -21.02
CA SER A 311 6.59 -18.83 -21.86
C SER A 311 7.28 -18.95 -23.19
N GLN A 312 6.47 -19.04 -24.23
CA GLN A 312 6.92 -19.17 -25.61
C GLN A 312 6.79 -17.84 -26.35
N GLY A 313 7.93 -17.28 -26.71
CA GLY A 313 8.04 -16.09 -27.53
C GLY A 313 8.98 -16.32 -28.71
N ARG A 314 9.78 -15.32 -29.10
CA ARG A 314 10.89 -15.54 -30.04
C ARG A 314 11.96 -16.49 -29.48
N LYS A 315 12.07 -16.55 -28.19
CA LYS A 315 12.91 -17.46 -27.39
C LYS A 315 12.09 -17.95 -26.20
N ASN A 316 12.31 -19.16 -25.76
CA ASN A 316 11.59 -19.76 -24.66
C ASN A 316 12.19 -19.34 -23.32
N SER A 317 11.31 -19.15 -22.35
CA SER A 317 11.66 -18.96 -20.94
C SER A 317 10.85 -19.94 -20.11
N ASP A 318 11.49 -20.65 -19.22
CA ASP A 318 10.91 -21.65 -18.33
C ASP A 318 11.23 -21.36 -16.87
N SER A 319 10.34 -21.72 -16.00
CA SER A 319 10.54 -21.60 -14.55
C SER A 319 9.81 -22.75 -13.83
N GLU A 320 10.53 -23.38 -12.93
CA GLU A 320 10.06 -24.48 -12.11
C GLU A 320 10.20 -24.14 -10.65
N GLN A 321 9.22 -24.46 -9.84
CA GLN A 321 9.27 -24.26 -8.41
C GLN A 321 8.71 -25.47 -7.67
N LEU A 322 9.44 -25.92 -6.65
CA LEU A 322 8.99 -26.87 -5.65
C LEU A 322 9.00 -26.21 -4.29
N GLN A 323 7.87 -26.20 -3.61
CA GLN A 323 7.74 -25.69 -2.27
C GLN A 323 7.21 -26.77 -1.32
N LEU A 324 7.94 -26.97 -0.25
CA LEU A 324 7.57 -27.83 0.86
C LEU A 324 7.24 -26.92 2.06
N THR A 325 6.12 -27.17 2.71
CA THR A 325 5.73 -26.44 3.93
C THR A 325 5.38 -27.45 5.02
N TYR A 326 5.81 -27.16 6.23
CA TYR A 326 5.43 -27.92 7.40
C TYR A 326 4.80 -26.98 8.42
N ASN A 327 3.57 -27.27 8.81
CA ASN A 327 2.81 -26.49 9.78
C ASN A 327 2.44 -27.35 10.99
N ALA A 328 2.87 -26.90 12.16
CA ALA A 328 2.47 -27.49 13.44
C ALA A 328 1.90 -26.38 14.35
N LYS A 329 1.35 -26.74 15.50
CA LYS A 329 0.71 -25.78 16.41
C LYS A 329 1.61 -24.61 16.81
N LYS A 330 2.90 -24.84 16.94
CA LYS A 330 3.89 -23.84 17.38
C LYS A 330 5.11 -23.71 16.47
N ILE A 331 5.24 -24.56 15.46
CA ILE A 331 6.40 -24.60 14.58
C ILE A 331 5.92 -24.57 13.15
N ASN A 332 6.47 -23.67 12.35
CA ASN A 332 6.25 -23.60 10.93
C ASN A 332 7.59 -23.63 10.22
N GLY A 333 7.67 -24.35 9.12
CA GLY A 333 8.86 -24.42 8.30
C GLY A 333 8.51 -24.46 6.83
N PHE A 334 9.43 -23.99 6.00
CA PHE A 334 9.29 -24.09 4.56
C PHE A 334 10.65 -24.33 3.90
N LEU A 335 10.62 -24.96 2.73
CA LEU A 335 11.73 -25.07 1.80
C LEU A 335 11.18 -24.80 0.40
N SER A 336 11.78 -23.85 -0.31
CA SER A 336 11.44 -23.51 -1.70
C SER A 336 12.68 -23.67 -2.56
N LEU A 337 12.53 -24.44 -3.62
CA LEU A 337 13.52 -24.62 -4.67
C LEU A 337 12.94 -24.00 -5.93
N SER A 338 13.65 -23.08 -6.55
CA SER A 338 13.25 -22.51 -7.83
C SER A 338 14.39 -22.55 -8.82
N ASN A 339 14.03 -22.84 -10.05
CA ASN A 339 14.90 -22.83 -11.21
C ASN A 339 14.24 -22.01 -12.29
N SER A 340 14.96 -21.09 -12.92
CA SER A 340 14.45 -20.33 -14.05
C SER A 340 15.50 -20.16 -15.12
N SER A 341 15.09 -20.31 -16.35
CA SER A 341 15.92 -20.03 -17.52
C SER A 341 15.19 -19.06 -18.44
N SER A 342 15.92 -18.06 -18.93
CA SER A 342 15.38 -17.09 -19.85
C SER A 342 16.37 -16.77 -20.96
N ARG A 343 15.88 -16.75 -22.19
CA ARG A 343 16.67 -16.34 -23.35
C ARG A 343 16.05 -15.12 -23.98
N TYR A 344 16.88 -14.09 -24.18
CA TYR A 344 16.48 -12.86 -24.82
C TYR A 344 17.31 -12.60 -26.06
N LYS A 345 16.63 -12.12 -27.10
CA LYS A 345 17.30 -11.56 -28.26
C LYS A 345 17.03 -10.08 -28.29
N THR A 346 18.06 -9.29 -28.12
CA THR A 346 17.97 -7.83 -28.06
C THR A 346 18.48 -7.24 -29.36
N ASP A 347 17.72 -6.26 -29.86
CA ASP A 347 18.02 -5.45 -31.03
C ASP A 347 17.68 -4.00 -30.64
N GLN A 348 18.70 -3.16 -30.49
CA GLN A 348 18.49 -1.81 -29.96
C GLN A 348 19.09 -0.79 -30.90
N THR A 349 18.29 0.20 -31.30
CA THR A 349 18.70 1.40 -32.01
C THR A 349 18.33 2.61 -31.16
N ASN A 350 19.34 3.40 -30.79
CA ASN A 350 19.13 4.67 -30.10
C ASN A 350 19.30 5.79 -31.10
N LYS A 351 18.32 6.69 -31.16
CA LYS A 351 18.39 7.93 -31.95
C LYS A 351 18.31 9.09 -30.97
N GLU A 352 19.34 9.93 -31.03
CA GLU A 352 19.42 11.12 -30.20
C GLU A 352 19.54 12.35 -31.14
N GLN A 353 18.67 13.32 -30.90
CA GLN A 353 18.69 14.60 -31.62
C GLN A 353 18.88 15.71 -30.61
N THR A 354 19.95 16.46 -30.77
CA THR A 354 20.24 17.67 -29.99
C THR A 354 20.03 18.90 -30.84
N LEU A 355 19.13 19.77 -30.41
CA LEU A 355 18.83 21.04 -31.06
C LEU A 355 19.44 22.18 -30.25
N THR A 356 20.26 23.00 -30.87
CA THR A 356 20.78 24.26 -30.32
C THR A 356 20.40 25.40 -31.24
N ASP A 357 20.46 26.65 -30.77
CA ASP A 357 20.04 27.83 -31.53
C ASP A 357 20.72 27.97 -32.90
N ASN A 358 21.89 27.35 -33.11
CA ASN A 358 22.68 27.43 -34.31
C ASN A 358 23.11 26.10 -34.93
N SER A 359 22.71 24.96 -34.37
CA SER A 359 23.11 23.64 -34.89
C SER A 359 22.15 22.54 -34.50
N GLU A 360 21.97 21.60 -35.40
CA GLU A 360 21.25 20.34 -35.18
C GLU A 360 22.26 19.19 -35.24
N TRP A 361 22.25 18.38 -34.18
CA TRP A 361 23.08 17.20 -34.08
C TRP A 361 22.22 15.97 -34.01
N ASN A 362 22.41 15.02 -34.91
CA ASN A 362 21.72 13.75 -34.93
C ASN A 362 22.74 12.63 -34.69
N MET A 363 22.54 11.85 -33.68
CA MET A 363 23.34 10.66 -33.40
C MET A 363 22.43 9.41 -33.46
N GLU A 364 22.81 8.46 -34.29
CA GLU A 364 22.19 7.13 -34.29
C GLU A 364 23.22 6.10 -33.89
N SER A 365 22.96 5.41 -32.77
CA SER A 365 23.79 4.31 -32.31
C SER A 365 23.03 3.01 -32.44
N TYR A 366 23.66 2.03 -33.08
CA TYR A 366 23.08 0.70 -33.27
C TYR A 366 23.86 -0.31 -32.43
N MET A 367 23.13 -1.03 -31.59
CA MET A 367 23.68 -2.16 -30.86
C MET A 367 23.33 -3.45 -31.61
N PRO A 368 24.32 -4.20 -32.09
CA PRO A 368 24.04 -5.40 -32.88
C PRO A 368 23.28 -6.42 -32.07
N LYS A 369 22.50 -7.25 -32.78
CA LYS A 369 21.73 -8.34 -32.20
C LYS A 369 22.61 -9.25 -31.35
N TRP A 370 22.27 -9.37 -30.09
CA TRP A 370 22.91 -10.32 -29.20
C TRP A 370 21.89 -11.24 -28.56
N ASP A 371 22.26 -12.49 -28.32
CA ASP A 371 21.49 -13.47 -27.56
C ASP A 371 22.02 -13.49 -26.14
N SER A 372 21.11 -13.22 -25.18
CA SER A 372 21.40 -13.32 -23.74
C SER A 372 20.71 -14.55 -23.15
N TYR A 373 21.43 -15.27 -22.36
CA TYR A 373 20.92 -16.40 -21.58
C TYR A 373 21.08 -16.09 -20.10
N TYR A 374 19.98 -16.15 -19.37
CA TYR A 374 19.94 -15.98 -17.92
C TYR A 374 19.48 -17.30 -17.30
N TYR A 375 20.24 -17.76 -16.38
CA TYR A 375 19.94 -18.95 -15.58
C TYR A 375 20.01 -18.58 -14.11
N ASN A 376 18.96 -18.85 -13.35
CA ASN A 376 18.91 -18.55 -11.94
C ASN A 376 18.35 -19.74 -11.15
N GLN A 377 19.07 -20.15 -10.13
CA GLN A 377 18.62 -21.13 -9.16
C GLN A 377 18.54 -20.48 -7.80
N THR A 378 17.45 -20.72 -7.06
CA THR A 378 17.31 -20.17 -5.73
C THR A 378 16.80 -21.23 -4.78
N ILE A 379 17.45 -21.33 -3.63
CA ILE A 379 17.05 -22.18 -2.51
C ILE A 379 16.70 -21.26 -1.35
N ASN A 380 15.46 -21.30 -0.91
CA ASN A 380 14.99 -20.56 0.26
C ASN A 380 14.44 -21.54 1.27
N GLY A 381 14.89 -21.45 2.52
CA GLY A 381 14.37 -22.26 3.60
C GLY A 381 14.22 -21.44 4.87
N GLY A 382 13.23 -21.77 5.68
CA GLY A 382 13.01 -21.07 6.93
C GLY A 382 12.26 -21.94 7.93
N ILE A 383 12.48 -21.64 9.20
CA ILE A 383 11.77 -22.22 10.32
C ILE A 383 11.41 -21.12 11.30
N SER A 384 10.22 -21.19 11.86
CA SER A 384 9.78 -20.29 12.92
C SER A 384 9.06 -21.06 14.03
N ALA A 385 9.21 -20.59 15.27
CA ALA A 385 8.58 -21.17 16.42
C ALA A 385 7.94 -20.10 17.30
N GLU A 386 6.69 -20.32 17.73
CA GLU A 386 6.00 -19.51 18.71
C GLU A 386 6.40 -19.96 20.13
N LEU A 387 7.19 -19.13 20.82
CA LEU A 387 7.68 -19.42 22.17
C LEU A 387 6.61 -19.09 23.24
N ALA A 388 5.90 -17.98 23.04
CA ALA A 388 4.81 -17.52 23.89
C ALA A 388 3.81 -16.71 23.06
N LYS A 389 2.66 -16.33 23.66
CA LYS A 389 1.69 -15.47 22.99
C LYS A 389 2.37 -14.16 22.54
N ASN A 390 2.35 -13.90 21.25
CA ASN A 390 3.01 -12.76 20.59
C ASN A 390 4.55 -12.77 20.60
N HIS A 391 5.18 -13.92 20.86
CA HIS A 391 6.64 -14.07 20.77
C HIS A 391 6.99 -15.19 19.80
N THR A 392 7.58 -14.84 18.68
CA THR A 392 8.04 -15.79 17.65
C THR A 392 9.53 -15.62 17.42
N ILE A 393 10.25 -16.73 17.32
CA ILE A 393 11.64 -16.78 16.88
C ILE A 393 11.69 -17.53 15.56
N GLY A 394 12.54 -17.08 14.65
CA GLY A 394 12.69 -17.75 13.36
C GLY A 394 14.06 -17.51 12.75
N ALA A 395 14.42 -18.37 11.81
CA ALA A 395 15.60 -18.26 10.98
C ALA A 395 15.25 -18.57 9.53
N ASN A 396 15.81 -17.80 8.61
CA ASN A 396 15.67 -17.97 7.18
C ASN A 396 17.04 -18.04 6.52
N LEU A 397 17.18 -18.93 5.55
CA LEU A 397 18.35 -19.04 4.69
C LEU A 397 17.91 -18.87 3.24
N SER A 398 18.64 -18.03 2.50
CA SER A 398 18.47 -17.86 1.07
C SER A 398 19.84 -18.07 0.39
N TYR A 399 19.87 -18.88 -0.64
CA TYR A 399 21.02 -19.14 -1.46
C TYR A 399 20.65 -18.98 -2.93
N SER A 400 21.44 -18.16 -3.63
CA SER A 400 21.34 -17.99 -5.09
C SER A 400 22.77 -17.94 -5.61
N PRO A 401 23.20 -18.93 -6.41
CA PRO A 401 24.56 -19.01 -6.97
C PRO A 401 24.82 -17.94 -8.03
#